data_347c1e1bc51a8a0af9ae533f67096ef1
#
_entry.id   347c1e1bc51a8a0af9ae533f67096ef1
#
_cell.length_a   1.000
_cell.length_b   1.000
_cell.length_c   1.000
_cell.angle_alpha   90.00
_cell.angle_beta   90.00
_cell.angle_gamma   90.00
#
_symmetry.space_group_name_H-M   'P 1'
#
loop_
_entity.id
_entity.type
_entity.pdbx_description
1 polymer ?
#
loop_
_entity_poly.entity_id
_entity_poly.type
_entity_poly.pdbx_seq_one_letter_code
_entity_poly.pdbx_strand_id
1 'polypeptide(L)'
;MNKVIGYARVSSANGTQTVDAQVEKLKESGCDLIFFETISTRKAEQERPELMKCLASLRKGDTLKISTLSRLGRTQREVINRLNDLQAEGINLVTLDGLVNTEALGKFAPILIGLLTGLNEVERDLIQERVNASVEHRRNTGGDLGGRPKTSNKKEKLVIRLREDGDSYREIREQTGLGLATIRRIIADNEKVEV
;
A
#
# COMPACT_ATOMS: atom_id res chain seq x y z
N MET A 1 -22.37 7.68 29.03
CA MET A 1 -23.13 7.51 27.77
C MET A 1 -22.13 7.11 26.69
N ASN A 2 -22.43 6.05 25.94
CA ASN A 2 -21.60 5.66 24.79
C ASN A 2 -21.81 6.68 23.67
N LYS A 3 -20.73 7.10 23.04
CA LYS A 3 -20.75 8.08 21.95
C LYS A 3 -20.80 7.37 20.60
N VAL A 4 -21.43 8.02 19.64
CA VAL A 4 -21.40 7.61 18.24
C VAL A 4 -20.52 8.58 17.47
N ILE A 5 -19.35 8.11 17.01
CA ILE A 5 -18.36 8.93 16.33
C ILE A 5 -18.29 8.54 14.89
N GLY A 6 -18.39 9.52 13.99
CA GLY A 6 -18.31 9.33 12.55
C GLY A 6 -16.91 9.63 12.00
N TYR A 7 -16.48 8.87 10.98
CA TYR A 7 -15.30 9.20 10.21
C TYR A 7 -15.58 9.13 8.71
N ALA A 8 -15.21 10.21 8.00
CA ALA A 8 -15.34 10.34 6.56
C ALA A 8 -13.98 10.61 5.91
N ARG A 9 -13.74 10.00 4.74
CA ARG A 9 -12.54 10.27 3.93
C ARG A 9 -12.91 10.32 2.45
N VAL A 10 -12.41 11.34 1.77
CA VAL A 10 -12.53 11.46 0.32
C VAL A 10 -11.17 11.58 -0.35
N SER A 11 -11.13 11.19 -1.61
CA SER A 11 -9.96 11.40 -2.46
C SER A 11 -9.91 12.85 -2.91
N SER A 12 -8.73 13.45 -2.89
CA SER A 12 -8.48 14.80 -3.42
C SER A 12 -8.84 14.95 -4.91
N ALA A 13 -8.99 13.84 -5.64
CA ALA A 13 -9.39 13.84 -7.04
C ALA A 13 -10.91 14.08 -7.26
N ASN A 14 -11.75 13.87 -6.24
CA ASN A 14 -13.22 13.88 -6.37
C ASN A 14 -13.92 15.13 -5.80
N GLY A 15 -13.15 16.12 -5.33
CA GLY A 15 -13.68 17.42 -4.90
C GLY A 15 -14.49 17.43 -3.59
N THR A 16 -14.89 18.63 -3.16
CA THR A 16 -15.57 18.93 -1.89
C THR A 16 -16.99 18.35 -1.80
N GLN A 17 -17.73 18.27 -2.90
CA GLN A 17 -19.12 17.76 -2.90
C GLN A 17 -19.28 16.35 -2.33
N THR A 18 -18.26 15.49 -2.45
CA THR A 18 -18.32 14.10 -1.95
C THR A 18 -18.04 14.00 -0.45
N VAL A 19 -17.31 14.98 0.14
CA VAL A 19 -17.12 15.06 1.61
C VAL A 19 -18.41 15.41 2.28
N ASP A 20 -19.04 16.48 1.82
CA ASP A 20 -20.28 17.01 2.42
C ASP A 20 -21.36 15.95 2.45
N ALA A 21 -21.55 15.21 1.34
CA ALA A 21 -22.52 14.11 1.28
C ALA A 21 -22.23 12.95 2.25
N GLN A 22 -20.95 12.61 2.50
CA GLN A 22 -20.59 11.58 3.47
C GLN A 22 -20.80 12.08 4.91
N VAL A 23 -20.43 13.32 5.19
CA VAL A 23 -20.62 13.95 6.49
C VAL A 23 -22.12 14.07 6.80
N GLU A 24 -22.93 14.45 5.81
CA GLU A 24 -24.39 14.56 5.97
C GLU A 24 -25.04 13.22 6.32
N LYS A 25 -24.69 12.15 5.58
CA LYS A 25 -25.15 10.79 5.90
C LYS A 25 -24.74 10.32 7.30
N LEU A 26 -23.53 10.68 7.76
CA LEU A 26 -23.08 10.37 9.11
C LEU A 26 -23.86 11.16 10.17
N LYS A 27 -24.19 12.44 9.92
CA LYS A 27 -25.06 13.24 10.80
C LYS A 27 -26.45 12.63 10.88
N GLU A 28 -27.07 12.31 9.74
CA GLU A 28 -28.37 11.67 9.66
C GLU A 28 -28.40 10.31 10.39
N SER A 29 -27.27 9.59 10.40
CA SER A 29 -27.15 8.33 11.13
C SER A 29 -26.97 8.48 12.64
N GLY A 30 -26.98 9.72 13.18
CA GLY A 30 -26.92 10.01 14.60
C GLY A 30 -25.50 10.01 15.19
N CYS A 31 -24.51 10.49 14.45
CA CYS A 31 -23.15 10.69 15.00
C CYS A 31 -23.10 11.97 15.88
N ASP A 32 -22.55 11.83 17.09
CA ASP A 32 -22.33 12.95 18.02
C ASP A 32 -21.17 13.84 17.61
N LEU A 33 -20.16 13.25 17.00
CA LEU A 33 -18.93 13.89 16.53
C LEU A 33 -18.48 13.27 15.22
N ILE A 34 -18.02 14.09 14.27
CA ILE A 34 -17.57 13.61 12.97
C ILE A 34 -16.20 14.18 12.65
N PHE A 35 -15.26 13.27 12.38
CA PHE A 35 -13.95 13.60 11.83
C PHE A 35 -13.98 13.38 10.32
N PHE A 36 -13.35 14.29 9.58
CA PHE A 36 -13.27 14.13 8.13
C PHE A 36 -11.96 14.65 7.59
N GLU A 37 -11.48 14.03 6.50
CA GLU A 37 -10.25 14.46 5.84
C GLU A 37 -10.32 14.25 4.32
N THR A 38 -9.62 15.12 3.61
CA THR A 38 -9.44 15.03 2.16
C THR A 38 -7.99 14.67 1.89
N ILE A 39 -7.73 13.43 1.48
CA ILE A 39 -6.37 12.93 1.30
C ILE A 39 -6.24 12.17 -0.01
N SER A 40 -5.07 12.31 -0.65
CA SER A 40 -4.67 11.42 -1.73
C SER A 40 -4.58 9.97 -1.22
N THR A 41 -5.15 9.03 -1.98
CA THR A 41 -5.08 7.59 -1.68
C THR A 41 -3.65 7.04 -1.60
N ARG A 42 -2.64 7.81 -2.03
CA ARG A 42 -1.22 7.43 -2.04
C ARG A 42 -0.47 7.79 -0.75
N LYS A 43 -1.05 8.61 0.13
CA LYS A 43 -0.37 9.02 1.37
C LYS A 43 -0.38 7.93 2.42
N ALA A 44 0.71 7.76 3.17
CA ALA A 44 0.85 6.76 4.22
C ALA A 44 -0.15 6.99 5.38
N GLU A 45 -0.39 5.97 6.21
CA GLU A 45 -1.33 6.02 7.32
C GLU A 45 -0.97 7.12 8.34
N GLN A 46 0.33 7.35 8.56
CA GLN A 46 0.88 8.43 9.40
C GLN A 46 0.48 9.83 8.93
N GLU A 47 0.04 9.97 7.68
CA GLU A 47 -0.42 11.21 7.08
C GLU A 47 -1.96 11.36 7.13
N ARG A 48 -2.64 10.59 8.00
CA ARG A 48 -4.10 10.62 8.21
C ARG A 48 -4.44 11.16 9.61
N PRO A 49 -4.19 12.44 9.86
CA PRO A 49 -4.28 13.02 11.20
C PRO A 49 -5.70 12.96 11.76
N GLU A 50 -6.73 13.12 10.92
CA GLU A 50 -8.12 13.11 11.40
C GLU A 50 -8.59 11.68 11.74
N LEU A 51 -8.13 10.66 11.01
CA LEU A 51 -8.37 9.27 11.42
C LEU A 51 -7.73 8.98 12.78
N MET A 52 -6.47 9.40 12.97
CA MET A 52 -5.76 9.17 14.24
C MET A 52 -6.46 9.89 15.40
N LYS A 53 -6.91 11.14 15.21
CA LYS A 53 -7.70 11.87 16.20
C LYS A 53 -9.03 11.18 16.51
N CYS A 54 -9.73 10.70 15.46
CA CYS A 54 -10.96 9.96 15.59
C CYS A 54 -10.77 8.73 16.48
N LEU A 55 -9.77 7.89 16.15
CA LEU A 55 -9.48 6.68 16.92
C LEU A 55 -9.06 6.99 18.36
N ALA A 56 -8.23 8.00 18.58
CA ALA A 56 -7.80 8.41 19.92
C ALA A 56 -8.95 8.98 20.78
N SER A 57 -10.05 9.42 20.15
CA SER A 57 -11.23 9.93 20.86
C SER A 57 -12.21 8.84 21.30
N LEU A 58 -12.11 7.64 20.72
CA LEU A 58 -12.97 6.50 21.02
C LEU A 58 -12.62 5.85 22.34
N ARG A 59 -13.62 5.35 23.04
CA ARG A 59 -13.51 4.64 24.31
C ARG A 59 -14.33 3.36 24.27
N LYS A 60 -14.05 2.44 25.17
CA LYS A 60 -14.81 1.20 25.32
C LYS A 60 -16.32 1.47 25.39
N GLY A 61 -17.07 0.81 24.55
CA GLY A 61 -18.52 0.94 24.42
C GLY A 61 -18.97 1.98 23.39
N ASP A 62 -18.07 2.86 22.90
CA ASP A 62 -18.40 3.79 21.83
C ASP A 62 -18.60 3.05 20.49
N THR A 63 -19.28 3.72 19.55
CA THR A 63 -19.52 3.21 18.20
C THR A 63 -18.86 4.10 17.17
N LEU A 64 -17.95 3.53 16.37
CA LEU A 64 -17.40 4.17 15.18
C LEU A 64 -18.33 3.92 13.98
N LYS A 65 -18.79 4.99 13.32
CA LYS A 65 -19.55 4.90 12.06
C LYS A 65 -18.73 5.40 10.89
N ILE A 66 -18.73 4.63 9.81
CA ILE A 66 -18.05 4.95 8.55
C ILE A 66 -18.93 4.60 7.35
N SER A 67 -18.71 5.20 6.20
CA SER A 67 -19.49 4.88 5.01
C SER A 67 -19.23 3.46 4.50
N THR A 68 -17.95 3.05 4.43
CA THR A 68 -17.50 1.73 3.97
C THR A 68 -16.20 1.34 4.67
N LEU A 69 -15.88 0.05 4.75
CA LEU A 69 -14.64 -0.45 5.36
C LEU A 69 -13.36 0.15 4.76
N SER A 70 -13.39 0.51 3.48
CA SER A 70 -12.26 1.15 2.80
C SER A 70 -11.87 2.52 3.39
N ARG A 71 -12.65 3.07 4.30
CA ARG A 71 -12.30 4.30 5.04
C ARG A 71 -11.27 4.04 6.13
N LEU A 72 -11.26 2.83 6.71
CA LEU A 72 -10.32 2.47 7.77
C LEU A 72 -8.90 2.20 7.26
N GLY A 73 -8.74 1.62 6.08
CA GLY A 73 -7.43 1.24 5.56
C GLY A 73 -7.32 1.40 4.05
N ARG A 74 -6.10 1.31 3.53
CA ARG A 74 -5.77 1.32 2.10
C ARG A 74 -5.68 -0.09 1.55
N THR A 75 -5.23 -1.00 2.39
CA THR A 75 -5.13 -2.42 2.10
C THR A 75 -6.11 -3.18 2.97
N GLN A 76 -6.48 -4.35 2.52
CA GLN A 76 -7.35 -5.25 3.27
C GLN A 76 -6.73 -5.61 4.63
N ARG A 77 -5.42 -5.80 4.68
CA ARG A 77 -4.66 -6.06 5.91
C ARG A 77 -4.77 -4.92 6.93
N GLU A 78 -4.63 -3.67 6.49
CA GLU A 78 -4.80 -2.50 7.37
C GLU A 78 -6.22 -2.46 7.96
N VAL A 79 -7.24 -2.71 7.12
CA VAL A 79 -8.64 -2.74 7.57
C VAL A 79 -8.85 -3.81 8.64
N ILE A 80 -8.34 -5.01 8.42
CA ILE A 80 -8.50 -6.13 9.37
C ILE A 80 -7.75 -5.87 10.67
N ASN A 81 -6.52 -5.39 10.61
CA ASN A 81 -5.78 -5.02 11.82
C ASN A 81 -6.57 -4.00 12.64
N ARG A 82 -7.12 -2.98 11.97
CA ARG A 82 -7.92 -1.96 12.63
C ARG A 82 -9.22 -2.50 13.22
N LEU A 83 -9.87 -3.45 12.53
CA LEU A 83 -11.04 -4.15 13.08
C LEU A 83 -10.69 -4.92 14.36
N ASN A 84 -9.56 -5.63 14.36
CA ASN A 84 -9.09 -6.35 15.53
C ASN A 84 -8.76 -5.38 16.68
N ASP A 85 -8.10 -4.25 16.41
CA ASP A 85 -7.78 -3.24 17.41
C ASP A 85 -9.05 -2.67 18.05
N LEU A 86 -10.02 -2.23 17.23
CA LEU A 86 -11.31 -1.70 17.72
C LEU A 86 -12.05 -2.73 18.58
N GLN A 87 -12.03 -3.99 18.16
CA GLN A 87 -12.66 -5.06 18.92
C GLN A 87 -11.94 -5.32 20.26
N ALA A 88 -10.61 -5.35 20.27
CA ALA A 88 -9.81 -5.54 21.49
C ALA A 88 -10.06 -4.40 22.49
N GLU A 89 -10.26 -3.18 22.02
CA GLU A 89 -10.60 -2.02 22.81
C GLU A 89 -12.09 -1.96 23.22
N GLY A 90 -12.90 -2.87 22.70
CA GLY A 90 -14.34 -2.94 22.97
C GLY A 90 -15.14 -1.80 22.33
N ILE A 91 -14.67 -1.33 21.17
CA ILE A 91 -15.32 -0.30 20.35
C ILE A 91 -16.15 -0.99 19.27
N ASN A 92 -17.39 -0.54 19.09
CA ASN A 92 -18.27 -1.05 18.04
C ASN A 92 -17.96 -0.37 16.71
N LEU A 93 -18.14 -1.10 15.61
CA LEU A 93 -18.04 -0.56 14.25
C LEU A 93 -19.36 -0.79 13.49
N VAL A 94 -19.83 0.27 12.84
CA VAL A 94 -20.99 0.22 11.96
C VAL A 94 -20.64 0.87 10.62
N THR A 95 -20.90 0.17 9.52
CA THR A 95 -20.77 0.72 8.18
C THR A 95 -22.14 1.10 7.62
N LEU A 96 -22.23 2.28 6.97
CA LEU A 96 -23.50 2.78 6.41
C LEU A 96 -23.96 2.00 5.17
N ASP A 97 -23.08 1.23 4.53
CA ASP A 97 -23.44 0.29 3.46
C ASP A 97 -24.08 -1.00 4.00
N GLY A 98 -24.20 -1.14 5.32
CA GLY A 98 -24.80 -2.31 5.98
C GLY A 98 -23.92 -3.56 5.99
N LEU A 99 -22.67 -3.48 5.51
CA LEU A 99 -21.78 -4.64 5.41
C LEU A 99 -21.31 -5.14 6.79
N VAL A 100 -21.04 -4.22 7.70
CA VAL A 100 -20.56 -4.55 9.05
C VAL A 100 -21.35 -3.77 10.10
N ASN A 101 -21.85 -4.50 11.09
CA ASN A 101 -22.40 -3.96 12.33
C ASN A 101 -21.96 -4.87 13.48
N THR A 102 -20.83 -4.54 14.13
CA THR A 102 -20.29 -5.38 15.20
C THR A 102 -21.14 -5.34 16.46
N GLU A 103 -21.92 -4.28 16.68
CA GLU A 103 -22.88 -4.19 17.78
C GLU A 103 -24.01 -5.18 17.60
N ALA A 104 -24.62 -5.24 16.41
CA ALA A 104 -25.69 -6.19 16.11
C ALA A 104 -25.22 -7.64 16.10
N LEU A 105 -23.96 -7.88 15.69
CA LEU A 105 -23.35 -9.22 15.71
C LEU A 105 -23.00 -9.68 17.13
N GLY A 106 -22.81 -8.76 18.09
CA GLY A 106 -22.48 -9.07 19.48
C GLY A 106 -21.34 -10.08 19.60
N LYS A 107 -21.61 -11.22 20.25
CA LYS A 107 -20.60 -12.28 20.48
C LYS A 107 -20.08 -12.96 19.20
N PHE A 108 -20.74 -12.77 18.05
CA PHE A 108 -20.31 -13.32 16.76
C PHE A 108 -19.34 -12.42 16.02
N ALA A 109 -19.21 -11.14 16.41
CA ALA A 109 -18.30 -10.20 15.75
C ALA A 109 -16.83 -10.72 15.73
N PRO A 110 -16.26 -11.27 16.81
CA PRO A 110 -14.93 -11.85 16.80
C PRO A 110 -14.75 -12.97 15.79
N ILE A 111 -15.77 -13.83 15.67
CA ILE A 111 -15.73 -14.97 14.73
C ILE A 111 -15.71 -14.47 13.28
N LEU A 112 -16.53 -13.48 12.94
CA LEU A 112 -16.56 -12.91 11.61
C LEU A 112 -15.23 -12.22 11.26
N ILE A 113 -14.67 -11.44 12.20
CA ILE A 113 -13.38 -10.77 12.01
C ILE A 113 -12.25 -11.81 11.85
N GLY A 114 -12.26 -12.86 12.66
CA GLY A 114 -11.30 -13.97 12.56
C GLY A 114 -11.39 -14.68 11.19
N LEU A 115 -12.60 -14.93 10.70
CA LEU A 115 -12.81 -15.50 9.36
C LEU A 115 -12.26 -14.61 8.25
N LEU A 116 -12.55 -13.31 8.30
CA LEU A 116 -12.03 -12.33 7.33
C LEU A 116 -10.49 -12.27 7.37
N THR A 117 -9.90 -12.36 8.56
CA THR A 117 -8.44 -12.42 8.73
C THR A 117 -7.85 -13.67 8.09
N GLY A 118 -8.43 -14.83 8.36
CA GLY A 118 -7.99 -16.12 7.80
C GLY A 118 -8.09 -16.16 6.26
N LEU A 119 -9.18 -15.66 5.69
CA LEU A 119 -9.32 -15.57 4.24
C LEU A 119 -8.24 -14.72 3.58
N ASN A 120 -7.84 -13.63 4.21
CA ASN A 120 -6.74 -12.79 3.71
C ASN A 120 -5.37 -13.50 3.73
N GLU A 121 -5.10 -14.29 4.76
CA GLU A 121 -3.87 -15.06 4.83
C GLU A 121 -3.81 -16.07 3.69
N VAL A 122 -4.90 -16.81 3.47
CA VAL A 122 -5.02 -17.76 2.36
C VAL A 122 -4.84 -17.07 1.00
N GLU A 123 -5.48 -15.92 0.77
CA GLU A 123 -5.33 -15.18 -0.48
C GLU A 123 -3.87 -14.75 -0.71
N ARG A 124 -3.21 -14.28 0.34
CA ARG A 124 -1.80 -13.90 0.27
C ARG A 124 -0.89 -15.08 -0.06
N ASP A 125 -1.13 -16.23 0.55
CA ASP A 125 -0.35 -17.45 0.31
C ASP A 125 -0.52 -17.93 -1.13
N LEU A 126 -1.74 -17.93 -1.65
CA LEU A 126 -2.03 -18.25 -3.06
C LEU A 126 -1.36 -17.28 -4.03
N ILE A 127 -1.30 -15.98 -3.72
CA ILE A 127 -0.56 -15.01 -4.54
C ILE A 127 0.93 -15.32 -4.51
N GLN A 128 1.49 -15.60 -3.33
CA GLN A 128 2.92 -15.92 -3.19
C GLN A 128 3.29 -17.20 -3.93
N GLU A 129 2.46 -18.23 -3.86
CA GLU A 129 2.64 -19.48 -4.62
C GLU A 129 2.66 -19.22 -6.13
N ARG A 130 1.73 -18.43 -6.66
CA ARG A 130 1.71 -18.05 -8.08
C ARG A 130 2.97 -17.29 -8.50
N VAL A 131 3.44 -16.37 -7.65
CA VAL A 131 4.67 -15.61 -7.91
C VAL A 131 5.86 -16.56 -7.94
N ASN A 132 5.98 -17.44 -6.95
CA ASN A 132 7.06 -18.43 -6.87
C ASN A 132 7.07 -19.36 -8.09
N ALA A 133 5.91 -19.92 -8.46
CA ALA A 133 5.76 -20.76 -9.64
C ALA A 133 6.14 -20.00 -10.93
N SER A 134 5.75 -18.74 -11.07
CA SER A 134 6.13 -17.90 -12.21
C SER A 134 7.63 -17.60 -12.28
N VAL A 135 8.28 -17.39 -11.13
CA VAL A 135 9.73 -17.17 -11.04
C VAL A 135 10.47 -18.46 -11.40
N GLU A 136 10.03 -19.59 -10.87
CA GLU A 136 10.61 -20.90 -11.17
C GLU A 136 10.48 -21.27 -12.66
N HIS A 137 9.31 -21.07 -13.24
CA HIS A 137 9.11 -21.25 -14.67
C HIS A 137 10.07 -20.40 -15.50
N ARG A 138 10.23 -19.11 -15.17
CA ARG A 138 11.17 -18.21 -15.86
C ARG A 138 12.62 -18.62 -15.67
N ARG A 139 13.01 -19.14 -14.50
CA ARG A 139 14.36 -19.71 -14.29
C ARG A 139 14.63 -20.89 -15.21
N ASN A 140 13.66 -21.80 -15.32
CA ASN A 140 13.79 -23.02 -16.11
C ASN A 140 13.75 -22.76 -17.63
N THR A 141 13.06 -21.70 -18.06
CA THR A 141 12.93 -21.33 -19.49
C THR A 141 13.90 -20.24 -19.93
N GLY A 142 14.81 -19.77 -19.05
CA GLY A 142 15.74 -18.68 -19.36
C GLY A 142 15.09 -17.32 -19.51
N GLY A 143 13.88 -17.15 -18.98
CA GLY A 143 13.13 -15.88 -19.01
C GLY A 143 13.70 -14.81 -18.07
N ASP A 144 13.29 -13.56 -18.29
CA ASP A 144 13.71 -12.45 -17.45
C ASP A 144 13.08 -12.56 -16.05
N LEU A 145 13.92 -12.60 -15.03
CA LEU A 145 13.50 -12.64 -13.62
C LEU A 145 13.19 -11.24 -13.06
N GLY A 146 13.31 -10.21 -13.88
CA GLY A 146 13.16 -8.81 -13.45
C GLY A 146 14.45 -8.25 -12.86
N GLY A 147 14.34 -7.11 -12.24
CA GLY A 147 15.47 -6.37 -11.68
C GLY A 147 15.80 -5.12 -12.50
N ARG A 148 16.94 -4.50 -12.20
CA ARG A 148 17.38 -3.31 -12.94
C ARG A 148 17.71 -3.70 -14.38
N PRO A 149 17.15 -3.03 -15.41
CA PRO A 149 17.49 -3.31 -16.80
C PRO A 149 18.99 -3.26 -17.02
N LYS A 150 19.51 -4.22 -17.79
CA LYS A 150 20.92 -4.22 -18.21
C LYS A 150 21.21 -2.99 -19.06
N THR A 151 22.44 -2.53 -19.01
CA THR A 151 22.92 -1.46 -19.91
C THR A 151 22.68 -1.90 -21.36
N SER A 152 22.20 -1.01 -22.22
CA SER A 152 21.98 -1.37 -23.62
C SER A 152 23.29 -1.69 -24.32
N ASN A 153 23.28 -2.69 -25.20
CA ASN A 153 24.48 -3.10 -25.97
C ASN A 153 25.14 -1.94 -26.72
N LYS A 154 24.35 -0.92 -27.15
CA LYS A 154 24.90 0.28 -27.78
C LYS A 154 25.75 1.10 -26.81
N LYS A 155 25.32 1.26 -25.57
CA LYS A 155 26.08 1.97 -24.53
C LYS A 155 27.30 1.17 -24.08
N GLU A 156 27.19 -0.15 -24.00
CA GLU A 156 28.34 -1.01 -23.65
C GLU A 156 29.43 -0.92 -24.72
N LYS A 157 29.08 -1.05 -26.01
CA LYS A 157 30.03 -0.87 -27.14
C LYS A 157 30.66 0.52 -27.15
N LEU A 158 29.90 1.56 -26.84
CA LEU A 158 30.41 2.93 -26.74
C LEU A 158 31.45 3.07 -25.62
N VAL A 159 31.19 2.49 -24.45
CA VAL A 159 32.13 2.50 -23.32
C VAL A 159 33.47 1.81 -23.70
N ILE A 160 33.38 0.66 -24.34
CA ILE A 160 34.57 -0.11 -24.79
C ILE A 160 35.37 0.72 -25.78
N ARG A 161 34.72 1.26 -26.82
CA ARG A 161 35.37 2.10 -27.83
C ARG A 161 36.07 3.32 -27.22
N LEU A 162 35.37 4.08 -26.36
CA LEU A 162 35.98 5.27 -25.72
C LEU A 162 37.16 4.89 -24.84
N ARG A 163 37.13 3.68 -24.25
CA ARG A 163 38.28 3.18 -23.48
C ARG A 163 39.46 2.81 -24.37
N GLU A 164 39.24 2.20 -25.50
CA GLU A 164 40.25 1.90 -26.53
C GLU A 164 40.86 3.18 -27.13
N ASP A 165 40.03 4.22 -27.31
CA ASP A 165 40.48 5.55 -27.77
C ASP A 165 41.34 6.32 -26.70
N GLY A 166 41.44 5.75 -25.46
CA GLY A 166 42.29 6.29 -24.39
C GLY A 166 41.59 7.17 -23.40
N ASP A 167 40.26 7.33 -23.49
CA ASP A 167 39.47 8.18 -22.58
C ASP A 167 39.56 7.71 -21.12
N SER A 168 39.62 8.67 -20.20
CA SER A 168 39.55 8.41 -18.78
C SER A 168 38.15 8.00 -18.33
N TYR A 169 38.01 7.29 -17.20
CA TYR A 169 36.73 6.91 -16.64
C TYR A 169 35.78 8.09 -16.39
N ARG A 170 36.30 9.29 -16.16
CA ARG A 170 35.50 10.51 -15.95
C ARG A 170 34.92 11.00 -17.27
N GLU A 171 35.72 11.06 -18.31
CA GLU A 171 35.27 11.45 -19.66
C GLU A 171 34.23 10.47 -20.21
N ILE A 172 34.47 9.16 -20.07
CA ILE A 172 33.48 8.12 -20.44
C ILE A 172 32.16 8.32 -19.68
N ARG A 173 32.21 8.68 -18.40
CA ARG A 173 31.02 8.99 -17.60
C ARG A 173 30.25 10.18 -18.16
N GLU A 174 30.95 11.25 -18.51
CA GLU A 174 30.33 12.46 -19.05
C GLU A 174 29.64 12.19 -20.41
N GLN A 175 30.30 11.44 -21.28
CA GLN A 175 29.76 11.11 -22.61
C GLN A 175 28.63 10.08 -22.58
N THR A 176 28.67 9.10 -21.69
CA THR A 176 27.69 8.00 -21.67
C THR A 176 26.55 8.18 -20.66
N GLY A 177 26.74 9.05 -19.64
CA GLY A 177 25.83 9.23 -18.51
C GLY A 177 25.76 8.02 -17.58
N LEU A 178 26.69 7.05 -17.68
CA LEU A 178 26.74 5.85 -16.85
C LEU A 178 27.50 6.11 -15.55
N GLY A 179 27.15 5.42 -14.48
CA GLY A 179 27.90 5.47 -13.23
C GLY A 179 29.27 4.79 -13.36
N LEU A 180 30.29 5.29 -12.66
CA LEU A 180 31.66 4.75 -12.70
C LEU A 180 31.76 3.25 -12.40
N ALA A 181 30.92 2.74 -11.47
CA ALA A 181 30.87 1.31 -11.17
C ALA A 181 30.40 0.48 -12.38
N THR A 182 29.43 0.99 -13.14
CA THR A 182 28.91 0.34 -14.36
C THR A 182 29.97 0.34 -15.46
N ILE A 183 30.68 1.46 -15.66
CA ILE A 183 31.75 1.60 -16.64
C ILE A 183 32.88 0.60 -16.34
N ARG A 184 33.34 0.54 -15.07
CA ARG A 184 34.38 -0.41 -14.65
C ARG A 184 33.98 -1.85 -14.88
N ARG A 185 32.72 -2.21 -14.59
CA ARG A 185 32.20 -3.56 -14.83
C ARG A 185 32.21 -3.91 -16.32
N ILE A 186 31.74 -3.01 -17.18
CA ILE A 186 31.68 -3.24 -18.63
C ILE A 186 33.09 -3.49 -19.19
N ILE A 187 34.09 -2.69 -18.78
CA ILE A 187 35.48 -2.85 -19.23
C ILE A 187 36.06 -4.16 -18.72
N ALA A 188 35.89 -4.48 -17.43
CA ALA A 188 36.38 -5.73 -16.86
C ALA A 188 35.70 -6.99 -17.46
N ASP A 189 34.43 -6.90 -17.83
CA ASP A 189 33.73 -8.01 -18.48
C ASP A 189 34.23 -8.20 -19.93
N ASN A 190 34.60 -7.13 -20.65
CA ASN A 190 35.19 -7.22 -21.99
C ASN A 190 36.60 -7.83 -21.95
N GLU A 191 37.43 -7.44 -21.01
CA GLU A 191 38.81 -7.97 -20.84
C GLU A 191 38.82 -9.49 -20.57
N LYS A 192 37.75 -10.04 -19.94
CA LYS A 192 37.59 -11.49 -19.70
C LYS A 192 37.20 -12.29 -20.94
N VAL A 193 36.62 -11.66 -21.94
CA VAL A 193 36.16 -12.33 -23.18
C VAL A 193 37.29 -12.42 -24.20
N GLU A 194 38.33 -11.59 -24.08
CA GLU A 194 39.48 -11.57 -24.98
C GLU A 194 40.63 -12.50 -24.55
N VAL A 195 40.52 -13.20 -23.42
CA VAL A 195 41.42 -14.24 -22.91
C VAL A 195 40.82 -15.61 -23.11
#